data_beb9888e1fcf75d7a8470e6c22fb8caa
#
_entry.id   beb9888e1fcf75d7a8470e6c22fb8caa
#
_cell.length_a   1.000
_cell.length_b   1.000
_cell.length_c   1.000
_cell.angle_alpha   90.00
_cell.angle_beta   90.00
_cell.angle_gamma   90.00
#
_symmetry.space_group_name_H-M   'P 1'
#
loop_
_entity.id
_entity.type
_entity.pdbx_description
1 polymer ?
#
loop_
_entity_poly.entity_id
_entity_poly.type
_entity_poly.pdbx_seq_one_letter_code
_entity_poly.pdbx_strand_id
1 'polypeptide(L)'
;MFTRWAYHAGEEPDAIRARFSFDAFYARHERGEIGACEYFASLRSSLRVNLSDAQFIDGWTAIYVGEILGMPQLLRSLKDQVPLYAFTNSNPTHVNVWSNPFAETLKNFRRVFVSSDMGVRKPEPEAFAKVATAIGAPLSRILFFDDTNENVESARAVGMQAVHVDSVQGIAEIIAQSVGDLQREGHARGRCRND
;
A
#
# COMPACT_ATOMS: atom_id res chain seq x y z
N MET A 1 15.10 8.95 0.59
CA MET A 1 14.52 10.02 1.42
C MET A 1 15.59 10.68 2.29
N PHE A 2 16.04 10.07 3.38
CA PHE A 2 16.96 10.70 4.37
C PHE A 2 18.26 11.25 3.78
N THR A 3 18.90 10.54 2.84
CA THR A 3 20.11 11.01 2.15
C THR A 3 19.91 12.34 1.42
N ARG A 4 18.75 12.55 0.79
CA ARG A 4 18.44 13.80 0.11
C ARG A 4 18.16 14.93 1.08
N TRP A 5 17.41 14.68 2.14
CA TRP A 5 17.16 15.68 3.17
C TRP A 5 18.46 16.09 3.88
N ALA A 6 19.32 15.12 4.19
CA ALA A 6 20.63 15.36 4.78
C ALA A 6 21.52 16.21 3.86
N TYR A 7 21.56 15.89 2.56
CA TYR A 7 22.27 16.69 1.58
C TYR A 7 21.80 18.17 1.55
N HIS A 8 20.49 18.40 1.56
CA HIS A 8 19.93 19.75 1.58
C HIS A 8 20.15 20.47 2.92
N ALA A 9 20.19 19.73 4.02
CA ALA A 9 20.42 20.28 5.37
C ALA A 9 21.90 20.50 5.72
N GLY A 10 22.82 19.90 4.96
CA GLY A 10 24.25 19.88 5.31
C GLY A 10 24.54 18.99 6.53
N GLU A 11 23.78 17.91 6.71
CA GLU A 11 23.88 16.99 7.83
C GLU A 11 24.14 15.54 7.37
N GLU A 12 24.43 14.64 8.32
CA GLU A 12 24.54 13.21 8.04
C GLU A 12 23.16 12.54 7.94
N PRO A 13 22.94 11.58 7.01
CA PRO A 13 21.65 10.90 6.83
C PRO A 13 21.12 10.22 8.08
N ASP A 14 22.01 9.62 8.89
CA ASP A 14 21.62 8.93 10.12
C ASP A 14 21.16 9.90 11.22
N ALA A 15 21.70 11.13 11.23
CA ALA A 15 21.22 12.16 12.14
C ALA A 15 19.79 12.62 11.82
N ILE A 16 19.44 12.74 10.54
CA ILE A 16 18.06 13.02 10.11
C ILE A 16 17.15 11.84 10.42
N ARG A 17 17.58 10.62 10.11
CA ARG A 17 16.82 9.38 10.36
C ARG A 17 16.48 9.21 11.84
N ALA A 18 17.42 9.48 12.74
CA ALA A 18 17.22 9.33 14.17
C ALA A 18 16.17 10.28 14.75
N ARG A 19 15.90 11.41 14.07
CA ARG A 19 14.88 12.39 14.47
C ARG A 19 13.52 12.17 13.79
N PHE A 20 13.46 11.33 12.76
CA PHE A 20 12.23 11.03 12.05
C PHE A 20 11.38 10.00 12.82
N SER A 21 10.08 10.22 12.88
CA SER A 21 9.11 9.29 13.45
C SER A 21 7.82 9.24 12.64
N PHE A 22 7.13 8.10 12.71
CA PHE A 22 5.76 7.95 12.18
C PHE A 22 4.77 8.45 13.22
N ASP A 23 4.74 9.76 13.43
CA ASP A 23 3.96 10.44 14.45
C ASP A 23 2.50 10.72 14.03
N ALA A 24 1.77 11.45 14.86
CA ALA A 24 0.38 11.83 14.60
C ALA A 24 0.24 12.72 13.34
N PHE A 25 1.20 13.59 13.04
CA PHE A 25 1.18 14.39 11.80
C PHE A 25 1.38 13.54 10.56
N TYR A 26 2.27 12.55 10.63
CA TYR A 26 2.44 11.56 9.57
C TYR A 26 1.11 10.82 9.30
N ALA A 27 0.47 10.29 10.35
CA ALA A 27 -0.79 9.57 10.23
C ALA A 27 -1.92 10.46 9.67
N ARG A 28 -2.03 11.72 10.11
CA ARG A 28 -2.99 12.71 9.59
C ARG A 28 -2.73 13.02 8.11
N HIS A 29 -1.46 13.13 7.72
CA HIS A 29 -1.10 13.37 6.32
C HIS A 29 -1.47 12.18 5.42
N GLU A 30 -1.24 10.95 5.88
CA GLU A 30 -1.65 9.75 5.14
C GLU A 30 -3.18 9.56 5.09
N ARG A 31 -3.94 10.08 6.05
CA ARG A 31 -5.40 10.13 5.98
C ARG A 31 -5.96 11.32 5.18
N GLY A 32 -5.10 12.20 4.66
CA GLY A 32 -5.52 13.38 3.93
C GLY A 32 -6.16 14.48 4.81
N GLU A 33 -6.02 14.39 6.13
CA GLU A 33 -6.54 15.39 7.09
C GLU A 33 -5.72 16.68 7.06
N ILE A 34 -4.46 16.61 6.68
CA ILE A 34 -3.54 17.73 6.51
C ILE A 34 -2.83 17.68 5.17
N GLY A 35 -2.56 18.84 4.59
CA GLY A 35 -1.80 18.96 3.36
C GLY A 35 -0.29 18.84 3.56
N ALA A 36 0.44 18.77 2.44
CA ALA A 36 1.90 18.68 2.42
C ALA A 36 2.58 19.83 3.15
N CYS A 37 2.11 21.09 2.96
CA CYS A 37 2.69 22.26 3.63
C CYS A 37 2.62 22.17 5.15
N GLU A 38 1.49 21.73 5.71
CA GLU A 38 1.31 21.56 7.16
C GLU A 38 2.20 20.42 7.67
N TYR A 39 2.25 19.31 6.93
CA TYR A 39 3.12 18.18 7.27
C TYR A 39 4.61 18.56 7.23
N PHE A 40 5.05 19.30 6.20
CA PHE A 40 6.45 19.76 6.10
C PHE A 40 6.80 20.79 7.18
N ALA A 41 5.85 21.62 7.62
CA ALA A 41 6.07 22.50 8.77
C ALA A 41 6.31 21.69 10.07
N SER A 42 5.57 20.61 10.28
CA SER A 42 5.81 19.67 11.39
C SER A 42 7.18 19.00 11.27
N LEU A 43 7.56 18.54 10.08
CA LEU A 43 8.88 17.94 9.83
C LEU A 43 10.03 18.89 10.08
N ARG A 44 9.93 20.18 9.70
CA ARG A 44 10.96 21.19 10.02
C ARG A 44 11.23 21.24 11.52
N SER A 45 10.17 21.23 12.31
CA SER A 45 10.27 21.29 13.77
C SER A 45 10.86 20.00 14.35
N SER A 46 10.32 18.84 13.96
CA SER A 46 10.75 17.54 14.52
C SER A 46 12.17 17.17 14.11
N LEU A 47 12.53 17.39 12.85
CA LEU A 47 13.88 17.13 12.32
C LEU A 47 14.89 18.21 12.66
N ARG A 48 14.45 19.38 13.14
CA ARG A 48 15.28 20.56 13.45
C ARG A 48 16.10 21.02 12.24
N VAL A 49 15.48 21.06 11.06
CA VAL A 49 16.10 21.47 9.80
C VAL A 49 15.35 22.64 9.17
N ASN A 50 16.07 23.48 8.43
CA ASN A 50 15.48 24.59 7.70
C ASN A 50 15.41 24.27 6.20
N LEU A 51 14.61 23.27 5.83
CA LEU A 51 14.38 22.88 4.44
C LEU A 51 13.13 23.57 3.88
N SER A 52 13.20 24.00 2.63
CA SER A 52 12.03 24.45 1.88
C SER A 52 11.08 23.27 1.57
N ASP A 53 9.82 23.57 1.23
CA ASP A 53 8.87 22.52 0.80
C ASP A 53 9.39 21.76 -0.43
N ALA A 54 10.03 22.43 -1.38
CA ALA A 54 10.62 21.79 -2.55
C ALA A 54 11.74 20.79 -2.18
N GLN A 55 12.57 21.11 -1.20
CA GLN A 55 13.60 20.20 -0.70
C GLN A 55 13.01 19.02 0.08
N PHE A 56 11.91 19.24 0.83
CA PHE A 56 11.18 18.14 1.44
C PHE A 56 10.56 17.23 0.38
N ILE A 57 9.90 17.78 -0.65
CA ILE A 57 9.32 17.01 -1.76
C ILE A 57 10.39 16.18 -2.46
N ASP A 58 11.56 16.75 -2.79
CA ASP A 58 12.67 16.03 -3.43
C ASP A 58 13.08 14.78 -2.62
N GLY A 59 13.24 14.90 -1.32
CA GLY A 59 13.56 13.74 -0.47
C GLY A 59 12.38 12.80 -0.26
N TRP A 60 11.17 13.34 -0.04
CA TRP A 60 9.95 12.58 0.23
C TRP A 60 9.58 11.66 -0.93
N THR A 61 9.72 12.15 -2.16
CA THR A 61 9.40 11.40 -3.38
C THR A 61 10.51 10.46 -3.85
N ALA A 62 11.73 10.62 -3.35
CA ALA A 62 12.88 9.77 -3.69
C ALA A 62 12.79 8.31 -3.19
N ILE A 63 11.71 7.93 -2.52
CA ILE A 63 11.43 6.54 -2.14
C ILE A 63 10.96 5.69 -3.33
N TYR A 64 10.42 6.32 -4.37
CA TYR A 64 9.93 5.63 -5.57
C TYR A 64 11.09 5.46 -6.57
N VAL A 65 11.71 4.28 -6.54
CA VAL A 65 12.88 3.96 -7.37
C VAL A 65 12.56 3.11 -8.60
N GLY A 66 11.39 2.50 -8.66
CA GLY A 66 10.95 1.67 -9.78
C GLY A 66 9.94 0.60 -9.38
N GLU A 67 9.56 -0.23 -10.35
CA GLU A 67 8.67 -1.37 -10.15
C GLU A 67 9.45 -2.55 -9.55
N ILE A 68 8.77 -3.34 -8.72
CA ILE A 68 9.32 -4.60 -8.20
C ILE A 68 9.42 -5.60 -9.35
N LEU A 69 10.61 -6.12 -9.57
CA LEU A 69 10.89 -7.06 -10.66
C LEU A 69 9.94 -8.27 -10.61
N GLY A 70 9.28 -8.55 -11.74
CA GLY A 70 8.31 -9.64 -11.86
C GLY A 70 6.87 -9.27 -11.46
N MET A 71 6.65 -8.20 -10.70
CA MET A 71 5.29 -7.80 -10.26
C MET A 71 4.37 -7.42 -11.44
N PRO A 72 4.78 -6.61 -12.44
CA PRO A 72 3.93 -6.30 -13.59
C PRO A 72 3.50 -7.54 -14.38
N GLN A 73 4.40 -8.53 -14.50
CA GLN A 73 4.12 -9.79 -15.19
C GLN A 73 3.08 -10.62 -14.42
N LEU A 74 3.25 -10.75 -13.10
CA LEU A 74 2.32 -11.46 -12.24
C LEU A 74 0.92 -10.83 -12.30
N LEU A 75 0.82 -9.51 -12.15
CA LEU A 75 -0.48 -8.81 -12.20
C LEU A 75 -1.18 -9.01 -13.57
N ARG A 76 -0.45 -8.93 -14.69
CA ARG A 76 -1.00 -9.21 -16.01
C ARG A 76 -1.54 -10.63 -16.16
N SER A 77 -0.87 -11.62 -15.58
CA SER A 77 -1.34 -13.01 -15.64
C SER A 77 -2.58 -13.28 -14.81
N LEU A 78 -2.84 -12.46 -13.78
CA LEU A 78 -3.92 -12.67 -12.81
C LEU A 78 -5.18 -11.86 -13.11
N LYS A 79 -5.07 -10.68 -13.74
CA LYS A 79 -6.18 -9.70 -13.88
C LYS A 79 -7.44 -10.24 -14.51
N ASP A 80 -7.31 -11.26 -15.39
CA ASP A 80 -8.44 -11.88 -16.07
C ASP A 80 -8.95 -13.14 -15.34
N GLN A 81 -8.26 -13.59 -14.29
CA GLN A 81 -8.61 -14.75 -13.47
C GLN A 81 -9.33 -14.35 -12.18
N VAL A 82 -8.84 -13.29 -11.53
CA VAL A 82 -9.38 -12.78 -10.26
C VAL A 82 -9.43 -11.26 -10.27
N PRO A 83 -10.39 -10.62 -9.59
CA PRO A 83 -10.45 -9.18 -9.47
C PRO A 83 -9.30 -8.68 -8.57
N LEU A 84 -8.42 -7.86 -9.14
CA LEU A 84 -7.29 -7.28 -8.42
C LEU A 84 -7.63 -5.86 -7.95
N TYR A 85 -7.19 -5.54 -6.75
CA TYR A 85 -7.31 -4.21 -6.13
C TYR A 85 -5.99 -3.85 -5.46
N ALA A 86 -5.60 -2.58 -5.50
CA ALA A 86 -4.46 -2.08 -4.73
C ALA A 86 -4.98 -1.24 -3.56
N PHE A 87 -4.33 -1.38 -2.39
CA PHE A 87 -4.60 -0.56 -1.22
C PHE A 87 -3.28 -0.01 -0.66
N THR A 88 -3.08 1.29 -0.76
CA THR A 88 -1.83 1.96 -0.37
C THR A 88 -2.06 3.06 0.66
N ASN A 89 -1.22 3.07 1.70
CA ASN A 89 -1.04 4.24 2.53
C ASN A 89 -0.21 5.25 1.73
N SER A 90 -0.83 6.35 1.34
CA SER A 90 -0.21 7.35 0.48
C SER A 90 -0.91 8.70 0.63
N ASN A 91 -0.31 9.73 0.04
CA ASN A 91 -0.77 11.11 0.09
C ASN A 91 -0.69 11.74 -1.31
N PRO A 92 -1.32 12.90 -1.57
CA PRO A 92 -1.35 13.51 -2.89
C PRO A 92 0.04 13.78 -3.49
N THR A 93 1.03 14.14 -2.68
CA THR A 93 2.41 14.38 -3.15
C THR A 93 3.00 13.09 -3.74
N HIS A 94 2.82 11.97 -3.06
CA HIS A 94 3.28 10.67 -3.54
C HIS A 94 2.48 10.17 -4.75
N VAL A 95 1.14 10.31 -4.73
CA VAL A 95 0.27 9.94 -5.86
C VAL A 95 0.71 10.62 -7.15
N ASN A 96 1.02 11.91 -7.10
CA ASN A 96 1.51 12.66 -8.27
C ASN A 96 2.82 12.11 -8.85
N VAL A 97 3.65 11.44 -8.04
CA VAL A 97 4.92 10.87 -8.48
C VAL A 97 4.76 9.48 -9.07
N TRP A 98 3.99 8.60 -8.41
CA TRP A 98 3.92 7.20 -8.85
C TRP A 98 2.80 6.91 -9.86
N SER A 99 1.74 7.72 -9.91
CA SER A 99 0.56 7.41 -10.75
C SER A 99 0.87 7.34 -12.24
N ASN A 100 1.69 8.24 -12.77
CA ASN A 100 2.02 8.28 -14.19
C ASN A 100 3.12 7.28 -14.59
N PRO A 101 4.30 7.22 -13.92
CA PRO A 101 5.32 6.25 -14.26
C PRO A 101 4.86 4.79 -14.16
N PHE A 102 3.96 4.47 -13.22
CA PHE A 102 3.46 3.11 -13.01
C PHE A 102 2.07 2.87 -13.63
N ALA A 103 1.58 3.77 -14.49
CA ALA A 103 0.23 3.71 -15.06
C ALA A 103 -0.09 2.36 -15.73
N GLU A 104 0.87 1.77 -16.46
CA GLU A 104 0.66 0.49 -17.14
C GLU A 104 0.49 -0.68 -16.15
N THR A 105 1.21 -0.66 -15.04
CA THR A 105 1.03 -1.66 -13.98
C THR A 105 -0.26 -1.44 -13.22
N LEU A 106 -0.61 -0.19 -12.94
CA LEU A 106 -1.83 0.17 -12.22
C LEU A 106 -3.11 -0.21 -12.99
N LYS A 107 -3.11 -0.24 -14.33
CA LYS A 107 -4.24 -0.70 -15.17
C LYS A 107 -4.65 -2.16 -14.93
N ASN A 108 -3.82 -2.97 -14.28
CA ASN A 108 -4.19 -4.34 -13.92
C ASN A 108 -5.15 -4.42 -12.73
N PHE A 109 -5.25 -3.35 -11.94
CA PHE A 109 -6.19 -3.27 -10.83
C PHE A 109 -7.52 -2.68 -11.27
N ARG A 110 -8.63 -3.23 -10.79
CA ARG A 110 -9.96 -2.64 -10.98
C ARG A 110 -10.11 -1.29 -10.30
N ARG A 111 -9.41 -1.14 -9.16
CA ARG A 111 -9.35 0.11 -8.40
C ARG A 111 -8.10 0.15 -7.54
N VAL A 112 -7.54 1.36 -7.39
CA VAL A 112 -6.50 1.68 -6.40
C VAL A 112 -7.16 2.47 -5.28
N PHE A 113 -7.07 1.98 -4.06
CA PHE A 113 -7.52 2.65 -2.85
C PHE A 113 -6.34 3.38 -2.23
N VAL A 114 -6.45 4.68 -2.08
CA VAL A 114 -5.44 5.55 -1.49
C VAL A 114 -5.95 6.06 -0.15
N SER A 115 -5.16 5.91 0.90
CA SER A 115 -5.56 6.26 2.27
C SER A 115 -5.99 7.72 2.41
N SER A 116 -5.29 8.65 1.76
CA SER A 116 -5.64 10.08 1.79
C SER A 116 -6.99 10.41 1.16
N ASP A 117 -7.42 9.64 0.15
CA ASP A 117 -8.73 9.81 -0.48
C ASP A 117 -9.84 9.15 0.35
N MET A 118 -9.47 8.14 1.14
CA MET A 118 -10.39 7.36 1.96
C MET A 118 -10.63 7.98 3.35
N GLY A 119 -9.73 8.83 3.84
CA GLY A 119 -9.75 9.35 5.20
C GLY A 119 -9.39 8.33 6.28
N VAL A 120 -8.85 7.17 5.89
CA VAL A 120 -8.43 6.06 6.78
C VAL A 120 -7.21 5.37 6.20
N ARG A 121 -6.38 4.75 7.05
CA ARG A 121 -5.14 4.11 6.63
C ARG A 121 -4.95 2.74 7.29
N LYS A 122 -4.16 1.88 6.68
CA LYS A 122 -3.66 0.67 7.36
C LYS A 122 -2.74 1.09 8.52
N PRO A 123 -2.74 0.42 9.66
CA PRO A 123 -3.48 -0.80 10.01
C PRO A 123 -4.86 -0.57 10.66
N GLU A 124 -5.48 0.59 10.49
CA GLU A 124 -6.79 0.88 11.09
C GLU A 124 -7.86 -0.12 10.62
N PRO A 125 -8.59 -0.81 11.50
CA PRO A 125 -9.61 -1.79 11.12
C PRO A 125 -10.68 -1.24 10.18
N GLU A 126 -11.06 0.02 10.35
CA GLU A 126 -12.04 0.72 9.51
C GLU A 126 -11.58 0.82 8.05
N ALA A 127 -10.28 0.91 7.79
CA ALA A 127 -9.72 1.00 6.44
C ALA A 127 -10.01 -0.27 5.64
N PHE A 128 -9.85 -1.44 6.24
CA PHE A 128 -10.16 -2.74 5.61
C PHE A 128 -11.67 -2.89 5.38
N ALA A 129 -12.51 -2.47 6.34
CA ALA A 129 -13.96 -2.49 6.20
C ALA A 129 -14.44 -1.60 5.05
N LYS A 130 -13.89 -0.38 4.92
CA LYS A 130 -14.19 0.53 3.80
C LYS A 130 -13.81 -0.06 2.44
N VAL A 131 -12.63 -0.69 2.35
CA VAL A 131 -12.19 -1.38 1.12
C VAL A 131 -13.14 -2.53 0.78
N ALA A 132 -13.47 -3.40 1.73
CA ALA A 132 -14.38 -4.53 1.54
C ALA A 132 -15.76 -4.07 1.05
N THR A 133 -16.31 -3.03 1.66
CA THR A 133 -17.58 -2.41 1.26
C THR A 133 -17.51 -1.87 -0.17
N ALA A 134 -16.45 -1.15 -0.51
CA ALA A 134 -16.27 -0.56 -1.85
C ALA A 134 -16.03 -1.60 -2.95
N ILE A 135 -15.48 -2.77 -2.61
CA ILE A 135 -15.31 -3.92 -3.50
C ILE A 135 -16.63 -4.69 -3.64
N GLY A 136 -17.52 -4.63 -2.66
CA GLY A 136 -18.74 -5.42 -2.58
C GLY A 136 -18.49 -6.90 -2.24
N ALA A 137 -17.46 -7.19 -1.46
CA ALA A 137 -17.10 -8.54 -1.03
C ALA A 137 -16.99 -8.63 0.50
N PRO A 138 -17.45 -9.73 1.13
CA PRO A 138 -17.21 -9.93 2.54
C PRO A 138 -15.72 -10.09 2.83
N LEU A 139 -15.26 -9.61 3.98
CA LEU A 139 -13.87 -9.65 4.42
C LEU A 139 -13.25 -11.05 4.28
N SER A 140 -13.98 -12.10 4.65
CA SER A 140 -13.53 -13.50 4.59
C SER A 140 -13.24 -14.03 3.16
N ARG A 141 -13.67 -13.29 2.12
CA ARG A 141 -13.42 -13.64 0.71
C ARG A 141 -12.35 -12.77 0.07
N ILE A 142 -11.68 -11.95 0.83
CA ILE A 142 -10.58 -11.10 0.36
C ILE A 142 -9.27 -11.74 0.83
N LEU A 143 -8.39 -12.02 -0.13
CA LEU A 143 -7.00 -12.40 0.13
C LEU A 143 -6.14 -11.12 0.02
N PHE A 144 -5.54 -10.73 1.13
CA PHE A 144 -4.76 -9.52 1.28
C PHE A 144 -3.27 -9.84 1.41
N PHE A 145 -2.44 -9.13 0.68
CA PHE A 145 -0.98 -9.24 0.75
C PHE A 145 -0.38 -7.89 1.16
N ASP A 146 0.51 -7.90 2.11
CA ASP A 146 1.22 -6.70 2.58
C ASP A 146 2.60 -7.09 3.10
N ASP A 147 3.59 -6.20 2.95
CA ASP A 147 4.96 -6.36 3.44
C ASP A 147 5.14 -5.83 4.87
N THR A 148 4.10 -5.27 5.45
CA THR A 148 4.08 -4.77 6.83
C THR A 148 3.26 -5.70 7.71
N ASN A 149 3.92 -6.38 8.64
CA ASN A 149 3.26 -7.38 9.49
C ASN A 149 2.08 -6.80 10.30
N GLU A 150 2.19 -5.56 10.78
CA GLU A 150 1.12 -4.89 11.52
C GLU A 150 -0.17 -4.75 10.67
N ASN A 151 -0.03 -4.44 9.37
CA ASN A 151 -1.15 -4.39 8.43
C ASN A 151 -1.79 -5.77 8.25
N VAL A 152 -0.96 -6.81 8.14
CA VAL A 152 -1.41 -8.21 7.99
C VAL A 152 -2.17 -8.68 9.22
N GLU A 153 -1.64 -8.44 10.41
CA GLU A 153 -2.31 -8.83 11.67
C GLU A 153 -3.64 -8.08 11.85
N SER A 154 -3.70 -6.81 11.52
CA SER A 154 -4.95 -6.05 11.57
C SER A 154 -5.98 -6.55 10.55
N ALA A 155 -5.56 -6.88 9.33
CA ALA A 155 -6.43 -7.45 8.32
C ALA A 155 -7.00 -8.82 8.76
N ARG A 156 -6.19 -9.67 9.40
CA ARG A 156 -6.62 -10.95 9.99
C ARG A 156 -7.62 -10.73 11.12
N ALA A 157 -7.36 -9.75 11.99
CA ALA A 157 -8.23 -9.45 13.12
C ALA A 157 -9.65 -9.03 12.69
N VAL A 158 -9.81 -8.40 11.51
CA VAL A 158 -11.12 -8.08 10.95
C VAL A 158 -11.73 -9.20 10.10
N GLY A 159 -11.05 -10.34 9.95
CA GLY A 159 -11.56 -11.53 9.27
C GLY A 159 -11.16 -11.68 7.80
N MET A 160 -10.17 -10.93 7.30
CA MET A 160 -9.58 -11.18 5.99
C MET A 160 -8.64 -12.38 6.02
N GLN A 161 -8.48 -13.05 4.89
CA GLN A 161 -7.33 -13.91 4.65
C GLN A 161 -6.14 -12.99 4.33
N ALA A 162 -5.13 -12.93 5.19
CA ALA A 162 -4.02 -12.02 4.99
C ALA A 162 -2.66 -12.70 5.14
N VAL A 163 -1.73 -12.35 4.27
CA VAL A 163 -0.41 -12.95 4.16
C VAL A 163 0.66 -11.88 4.17
N HIS A 164 1.63 -12.02 5.07
CA HIS A 164 2.85 -11.24 5.03
C HIS A 164 3.75 -11.74 3.90
N VAL A 165 4.22 -10.84 3.07
CA VAL A 165 5.02 -11.19 1.88
C VAL A 165 6.29 -10.34 1.82
N ASP A 166 7.36 -10.99 1.37
CA ASP A 166 8.68 -10.40 1.14
C ASP A 166 9.14 -10.53 -0.31
N SER A 167 8.40 -11.29 -1.14
CA SER A 167 8.78 -11.58 -2.51
C SER A 167 7.58 -11.76 -3.44
N VAL A 168 7.78 -11.43 -4.72
CA VAL A 168 6.80 -11.67 -5.81
C VAL A 168 6.52 -13.16 -5.99
N GLN A 169 7.55 -13.99 -5.82
CA GLN A 169 7.43 -15.44 -5.93
C GLN A 169 6.49 -16.01 -4.86
N GLY A 170 6.61 -15.59 -3.61
CA GLY A 170 5.73 -16.01 -2.53
C GLY A 170 4.26 -15.66 -2.80
N ILE A 171 4.00 -14.46 -3.34
CA ILE A 171 2.65 -14.07 -3.77
C ILE A 171 2.11 -15.02 -4.85
N ALA A 172 2.91 -15.31 -5.89
CA ALA A 172 2.50 -16.16 -7.00
C ALA A 172 2.16 -17.59 -6.55
N GLU A 173 2.95 -18.17 -5.66
CA GLU A 173 2.75 -19.51 -5.11
C GLU A 173 1.45 -19.60 -4.30
N ILE A 174 1.19 -18.63 -3.43
CA ILE A 174 -0.03 -18.59 -2.61
C ILE A 174 -1.27 -18.42 -3.47
N ILE A 175 -1.22 -17.55 -4.49
CA ILE A 175 -2.35 -17.37 -5.42
C ILE A 175 -2.61 -18.65 -6.21
N ALA A 176 -1.57 -19.33 -6.70
CA ALA A 176 -1.72 -20.58 -7.44
C ALA A 176 -2.39 -21.68 -6.60
N GLN A 177 -2.03 -21.78 -5.32
CA GLN A 177 -2.68 -22.68 -4.36
C GLN A 177 -4.16 -22.31 -4.16
N SER A 178 -4.46 -21.05 -3.88
CA SER A 178 -5.82 -20.56 -3.62
C SER A 178 -6.75 -20.74 -4.82
N VAL A 179 -6.27 -20.46 -6.04
CA VAL A 179 -7.04 -20.66 -7.28
C VAL A 179 -7.28 -22.15 -7.55
N GLY A 180 -6.28 -23.01 -7.29
CA GLY A 180 -6.42 -24.45 -7.42
C GLY A 180 -7.47 -25.05 -6.48
N ASP A 181 -7.59 -24.54 -5.26
CA ASP A 181 -8.58 -24.98 -4.28
C ASP A 181 -10.01 -24.55 -4.67
N LEU A 182 -10.20 -23.33 -5.17
CA LEU A 182 -11.48 -22.85 -5.68
C LEU A 182 -11.99 -23.68 -6.86
N GLN A 183 -11.11 -24.11 -7.76
CA GLN A 183 -11.47 -24.98 -8.89
C GLN A 183 -11.90 -26.37 -8.42
N ARG A 184 -11.26 -26.93 -7.40
CA ARG A 184 -11.63 -28.23 -6.78
C ARG A 184 -12.98 -28.17 -6.12
N GLU A 185 -13.27 -27.12 -5.34
CA GLU A 185 -14.56 -26.93 -4.69
C GLU A 185 -15.72 -26.74 -5.69
N GLY A 186 -15.48 -26.01 -6.79
CA GLY A 186 -16.44 -25.82 -7.87
C GLY A 186 -16.83 -27.14 -8.54
N HIS A 187 -15.88 -28.04 -8.78
CA HIS A 187 -16.12 -29.37 -9.33
C HIS A 187 -16.87 -30.31 -8.37
N ALA A 188 -16.60 -30.21 -7.05
CA ALA A 188 -17.30 -31.00 -6.04
C ALA A 188 -18.79 -30.64 -5.92
N ARG A 189 -19.11 -29.33 -5.96
CA ARG A 189 -20.51 -28.83 -5.90
C ARG A 189 -21.31 -29.11 -7.16
N GLY A 190 -20.65 -29.22 -8.34
CA GLY A 190 -21.31 -29.55 -9.61
C GLY A 190 -21.76 -31.02 -9.70
N ARG A 191 -21.12 -31.94 -8.96
CA ARG A 191 -21.49 -33.37 -8.93
C ARG A 191 -22.68 -33.71 -8.04
N CYS A 192 -23.01 -32.89 -7.05
CA CYS A 192 -24.14 -33.11 -6.14
C CYS A 192 -25.48 -32.56 -6.67
N ARG A 193 -25.57 -32.04 -7.88
CA ARG A 193 -26.81 -31.51 -8.47
C ARG A 193 -27.42 -32.40 -9.56
N ASN A 194 -26.84 -33.56 -9.83
CA ASN A 194 -27.29 -34.46 -10.89
C ASN A 194 -27.74 -35.85 -10.35
N ASP A 195 -28.13 -35.94 -9.07
CA ASP A 195 -28.78 -37.14 -8.51
C ASP A 195 -30.23 -36.82 -8.08
#